data_8faadf8855cc6365f82428b50be2b003
#
_entry.id   8faadf8855cc6365f82428b50be2b003
#
_cell.length_a   1.000
_cell.length_b   1.000
_cell.length_c   1.000
_cell.angle_alpha   90.00
_cell.angle_beta   90.00
_cell.angle_gamma   90.00
#
_symmetry.space_group_name_H-M   'P 1'
#
loop_
_entity.id
_entity.type
_entity.pdbx_description
1 polymer ?
#
loop_
_entity_poly.entity_id
_entity_poly.type
_entity_poly.pdbx_seq_one_letter_code
_entity_poly.pdbx_strand_id
1 'polypeptide(L)'
;MSQGAQGRRVGVRFSLSRKEPVDALRKKIDQVDEKILELLNERASLAQKIGHEKSLGKEEVYVPSREKEIFRRLSELNRGPLPRQAIHSIYREILSASRSLEASVRIAYFGPEATFTHMAAREKFGSSASFIPLASIPDVFQEVSQGRAGYGVVPIENSTEGVVTHTLDMLVEADVRICAEASLEIHLYLLSRSGRAADIQRIVSHPQALAQCRRWLANHFPNIRVDEAASTAQAAQLAATDPNLAAVASSLAKELYGLQVVEANIEDHSNNITRFLVIGDQQPRPSGDDKTSIVFSVKDEVGILHRMLEPFAKNRINLSKIESRPLKHKPWEYLFFLDLEGHIEEPRIQRAIKKLEKICLFIKVLGSYPCGV
;
A
#
# COMPACT_ATOMS: atom_id res chain seq x y z
N MET A 1 -42.32 -76.17 16.41
CA MET A 1 -41.03 -75.81 17.04
C MET A 1 -40.34 -74.86 16.18
N SER A 2 -40.29 -73.58 16.48
CA SER A 2 -39.26 -72.63 16.05
C SER A 2 -39.61 -71.28 16.65
N GLN A 3 -38.68 -70.79 17.45
CA GLN A 3 -38.84 -69.63 18.32
C GLN A 3 -38.60 -68.36 17.50
N GLY A 4 -39.39 -67.31 17.79
CA GLY A 4 -39.26 -66.01 17.27
C GLY A 4 -38.06 -65.25 17.90
N ALA A 5 -37.35 -64.49 17.09
CA ALA A 5 -36.37 -63.53 17.53
C ALA A 5 -36.96 -62.11 17.38
N GLN A 6 -37.26 -61.48 18.55
CA GLN A 6 -37.64 -60.07 18.61
C GLN A 6 -36.42 -59.18 18.47
N GLY A 7 -36.27 -58.48 17.35
CA GLY A 7 -35.27 -57.43 17.16
C GLY A 7 -35.67 -56.15 17.89
N ARG A 8 -34.93 -55.76 18.93
CA ARG A 8 -35.03 -54.45 19.59
C ARG A 8 -34.51 -53.36 18.63
N ARG A 9 -35.39 -52.50 18.14
CA ARG A 9 -35.00 -51.23 17.48
C ARG A 9 -34.52 -50.26 18.54
N VAL A 10 -33.20 -50.01 18.58
CA VAL A 10 -32.59 -48.91 19.33
C VAL A 10 -32.88 -47.62 18.56
N GLY A 11 -33.85 -46.86 19.02
CA GLY A 11 -34.13 -45.53 18.47
C GLY A 11 -33.06 -44.56 18.91
N VAL A 12 -32.15 -44.20 18.00
CA VAL A 12 -31.24 -43.08 18.20
C VAL A 12 -32.07 -41.80 18.17
N ARG A 13 -32.37 -41.25 19.33
CA ARG A 13 -32.94 -39.90 19.47
C ARG A 13 -31.84 -38.90 19.08
N PHE A 14 -31.89 -38.41 17.85
CA PHE A 14 -31.18 -37.17 17.50
C PHE A 14 -31.79 -36.04 18.33
N SER A 15 -31.06 -35.58 19.32
CA SER A 15 -31.35 -34.33 20.02
C SER A 15 -31.26 -33.20 18.99
N LEU A 16 -32.40 -32.73 18.51
CA LEU A 16 -32.52 -31.50 17.74
C LEU A 16 -32.08 -30.38 18.69
N SER A 17 -30.84 -29.91 18.54
CA SER A 17 -30.36 -28.67 19.13
C SER A 17 -31.40 -27.59 18.80
N ARG A 18 -32.08 -27.05 19.82
CA ARG A 18 -33.02 -25.93 19.64
C ARG A 18 -32.26 -24.81 18.96
N LYS A 19 -32.60 -24.45 17.70
CA LYS A 19 -32.07 -23.27 17.04
C LYS A 19 -32.39 -22.07 17.92
N GLU A 20 -31.37 -21.40 18.38
CA GLU A 20 -31.51 -20.17 19.14
C GLU A 20 -32.27 -19.13 18.27
N PRO A 21 -33.30 -18.44 18.81
CA PRO A 21 -34.02 -17.43 18.06
C PRO A 21 -33.07 -16.33 17.57
N VAL A 22 -33.23 -15.84 16.34
CA VAL A 22 -32.39 -14.81 15.74
C VAL A 22 -32.26 -13.56 16.62
N ASP A 23 -33.38 -13.18 17.29
CA ASP A 23 -33.38 -12.02 18.20
C ASP A 23 -32.54 -12.24 19.47
N ALA A 24 -32.44 -13.46 19.97
CA ALA A 24 -31.54 -13.78 21.07
C ALA A 24 -30.07 -13.69 20.66
N LEU A 25 -29.73 -14.09 19.42
CA LEU A 25 -28.38 -13.94 18.86
C LEU A 25 -28.03 -12.47 18.63
N ARG A 26 -28.98 -11.67 18.13
CA ARG A 26 -28.80 -10.21 17.98
C ARG A 26 -28.47 -9.54 19.31
N LYS A 27 -29.23 -9.83 20.37
CA LYS A 27 -28.93 -9.30 21.71
C LYS A 27 -27.55 -9.69 22.24
N LYS A 28 -27.07 -10.89 21.91
CA LYS A 28 -25.69 -11.27 22.26
C LYS A 28 -24.66 -10.47 21.46
N ILE A 29 -24.93 -10.19 20.19
CA ILE A 29 -24.07 -9.32 19.37
C ILE A 29 -24.03 -7.92 19.99
N ASP A 30 -25.19 -7.32 20.34
CA ASP A 30 -25.24 -6.00 20.96
C ASP A 30 -24.36 -5.93 22.23
N GLN A 31 -24.41 -6.95 23.08
CA GLN A 31 -23.55 -7.03 24.27
C GLN A 31 -22.06 -7.18 23.96
N VAL A 32 -21.70 -7.81 22.84
CA VAL A 32 -20.31 -7.91 22.37
C VAL A 32 -19.87 -6.56 21.83
N ASP A 33 -20.73 -5.87 21.09
CA ASP A 33 -20.44 -4.54 20.55
C ASP A 33 -20.18 -3.50 21.64
N GLU A 34 -20.95 -3.53 22.74
CA GLU A 34 -20.70 -2.69 23.92
C GLU A 34 -19.28 -2.94 24.49
N LYS A 35 -18.88 -4.20 24.65
CA LYS A 35 -17.53 -4.54 25.15
C LYS A 35 -16.42 -4.12 24.17
N ILE A 36 -16.66 -4.28 22.87
CA ILE A 36 -15.72 -3.84 21.84
C ILE A 36 -15.52 -2.31 21.95
N LEU A 37 -16.61 -1.55 22.12
CA LEU A 37 -16.55 -0.10 22.28
C LEU A 37 -15.76 0.30 23.53
N GLU A 38 -16.02 -0.35 24.68
CA GLU A 38 -15.26 -0.12 25.92
C GLU A 38 -13.76 -0.37 25.72
N LEU A 39 -13.38 -1.51 25.13
CA LEU A 39 -11.98 -1.88 24.88
C LEU A 39 -11.31 -0.95 23.87
N LEU A 40 -12.02 -0.47 22.85
CA LEU A 40 -11.51 0.52 21.90
C LEU A 40 -11.23 1.86 22.58
N ASN A 41 -12.11 2.32 23.47
CA ASN A 41 -11.93 3.55 24.24
C ASN A 41 -10.77 3.42 25.25
N GLU A 42 -10.65 2.29 25.93
CA GLU A 42 -9.49 2.01 26.79
C GLU A 42 -8.18 2.06 26.00
N ARG A 43 -8.13 1.38 24.85
CA ARG A 43 -6.98 1.40 23.95
C ARG A 43 -6.64 2.82 23.46
N ALA A 44 -7.66 3.61 23.09
CA ALA A 44 -7.49 4.98 22.65
C ALA A 44 -6.90 5.87 23.76
N SER A 45 -7.39 5.71 25.00
CA SER A 45 -6.86 6.43 26.17
C SER A 45 -5.39 6.07 26.46
N LEU A 46 -5.00 4.81 26.28
CA LEU A 46 -3.61 4.38 26.41
C LEU A 46 -2.74 4.98 25.28
N ALA A 47 -3.25 5.03 24.04
CA ALA A 47 -2.56 5.65 22.92
C ALA A 47 -2.33 7.15 23.15
N GLN A 48 -3.32 7.89 23.65
CA GLN A 48 -3.18 9.30 24.02
C GLN A 48 -2.09 9.52 25.09
N LYS A 49 -2.03 8.66 26.12
CA LYS A 49 -0.96 8.74 27.14
C LYS A 49 0.42 8.51 26.52
N ILE A 50 0.55 7.50 25.64
CA ILE A 50 1.80 7.25 24.89
C ILE A 50 2.16 8.46 24.03
N GLY A 51 1.19 9.05 23.32
CA GLY A 51 1.40 10.25 22.50
C GLY A 51 1.89 11.43 23.32
N HIS A 52 1.35 11.63 24.53
CA HIS A 52 1.82 12.67 25.44
C HIS A 52 3.29 12.45 25.86
N GLU A 53 3.65 11.24 26.27
CA GLU A 53 5.04 10.90 26.61
C GLU A 53 5.99 11.08 25.43
N LYS A 54 5.60 10.61 24.24
CA LYS A 54 6.37 10.80 23.01
C LYS A 54 6.58 12.26 22.64
N SER A 55 5.56 13.11 22.83
CA SER A 55 5.67 14.55 22.55
C SER A 55 6.74 15.23 23.40
N LEU A 56 6.92 14.79 24.65
CA LEU A 56 7.98 15.26 25.55
C LEU A 56 9.37 14.79 25.06
N GLY A 57 9.47 13.57 24.52
CA GLY A 57 10.69 12.97 24.00
C GLY A 57 11.00 13.29 22.53
N LYS A 58 10.12 14.01 21.81
CA LYS A 58 10.18 14.22 20.35
C LYS A 58 10.21 12.91 19.56
N GLU A 59 9.52 11.87 20.05
CA GLU A 59 9.43 10.59 19.37
C GLU A 59 8.32 10.60 18.31
N GLU A 60 8.51 9.78 17.28
CA GLU A 60 7.62 9.67 16.12
C GLU A 60 6.26 9.06 16.48
N VAL A 61 5.17 9.63 15.93
CA VAL A 61 3.81 9.11 16.08
C VAL A 61 3.60 7.84 15.25
N TYR A 62 4.08 7.83 14.00
CA TYR A 62 4.03 6.67 13.12
C TYR A 62 5.32 5.87 13.21
N VAL A 63 5.22 4.61 13.65
CA VAL A 63 6.36 3.68 13.81
C VAL A 63 6.07 2.41 13.01
N PRO A 64 6.55 2.31 11.75
CA PRO A 64 6.26 1.19 10.84
C PRO A 64 6.60 -0.19 11.41
N SER A 65 7.74 -0.32 12.10
CA SER A 65 8.17 -1.58 12.74
C SER A 65 7.19 -2.04 13.84
N ARG A 66 6.63 -1.10 14.61
CA ARG A 66 5.64 -1.40 15.65
C ARG A 66 4.31 -1.85 15.05
N GLU A 67 3.87 -1.23 13.97
CA GLU A 67 2.65 -1.66 13.28
C GLU A 67 2.81 -3.08 12.71
N LYS A 68 3.94 -3.37 12.07
CA LYS A 68 4.25 -4.73 11.57
C LYS A 68 4.22 -5.76 12.70
N GLU A 69 4.79 -5.43 13.86
CA GLU A 69 4.74 -6.29 15.05
C GLU A 69 3.29 -6.54 15.53
N ILE A 70 2.46 -5.48 15.58
CA ILE A 70 1.05 -5.60 15.98
C ILE A 70 0.31 -6.53 15.02
N PHE A 71 0.43 -6.33 13.71
CA PHE A 71 -0.23 -7.17 12.71
C PHE A 71 0.24 -8.63 12.76
N ARG A 72 1.55 -8.86 12.94
CA ARG A 72 2.09 -10.22 13.13
C ARG A 72 1.47 -10.89 14.36
N ARG A 73 1.50 -10.23 15.52
CA ARG A 73 0.93 -10.74 16.76
C ARG A 73 -0.56 -11.06 16.64
N LEU A 74 -1.34 -10.17 16.03
CA LEU A 74 -2.76 -10.37 15.85
C LEU A 74 -3.06 -11.55 14.91
N SER A 75 -2.27 -11.71 13.85
CA SER A 75 -2.40 -12.84 12.94
C SER A 75 -2.08 -14.17 13.62
N GLU A 76 -1.10 -14.21 14.53
CA GLU A 76 -0.73 -15.39 15.32
C GLU A 76 -1.79 -15.74 16.38
N LEU A 77 -2.43 -14.74 16.98
CA LEU A 77 -3.46 -14.90 18.01
C LEU A 77 -4.83 -15.25 17.40
N ASN A 78 -5.07 -14.94 16.15
CA ASN A 78 -6.37 -15.18 15.53
C ASN A 78 -6.64 -16.66 15.35
N ARG A 79 -7.65 -17.16 16.07
CA ARG A 79 -8.18 -18.53 15.98
C ARG A 79 -9.66 -18.58 15.61
N GLY A 80 -10.21 -17.42 15.29
CA GLY A 80 -11.63 -17.27 15.00
C GLY A 80 -11.94 -17.35 13.49
N PRO A 81 -13.21 -17.13 13.13
CA PRO A 81 -13.68 -17.21 11.74
C PRO A 81 -13.26 -16.02 10.88
N LEU A 82 -12.74 -14.92 11.47
CA LEU A 82 -12.31 -13.76 10.68
C LEU A 82 -11.05 -14.08 9.87
N PRO A 83 -11.04 -13.83 8.56
CA PRO A 83 -9.83 -13.98 7.75
C PRO A 83 -8.79 -12.92 8.14
N ARG A 84 -7.50 -13.22 7.91
CA ARG A 84 -6.39 -12.29 8.23
C ARG A 84 -6.58 -10.91 7.62
N GLN A 85 -7.03 -10.85 6.37
CA GLN A 85 -7.27 -9.60 5.66
C GLN A 85 -8.33 -8.71 6.37
N ALA A 86 -9.41 -9.30 6.89
CA ALA A 86 -10.41 -8.56 7.65
C ALA A 86 -9.82 -7.97 8.94
N ILE A 87 -8.99 -8.76 9.66
CA ILE A 87 -8.30 -8.27 10.87
C ILE A 87 -7.36 -7.13 10.52
N HIS A 88 -6.59 -7.23 9.44
CA HIS A 88 -5.73 -6.15 8.98
C HIS A 88 -6.52 -4.87 8.69
N SER A 89 -7.63 -4.96 7.96
CA SER A 89 -8.47 -3.80 7.64
C SER A 89 -9.05 -3.15 8.90
N ILE A 90 -9.58 -3.93 9.84
CA ILE A 90 -10.13 -3.42 11.11
C ILE A 90 -9.03 -2.72 11.93
N TYR A 91 -7.90 -3.40 12.14
CA TYR A 91 -6.83 -2.86 12.98
C TYR A 91 -6.10 -1.67 12.33
N ARG A 92 -6.04 -1.60 11.01
CA ARG A 92 -5.56 -0.41 10.31
C ARG A 92 -6.37 0.83 10.70
N GLU A 93 -7.70 0.75 10.69
CA GLU A 93 -8.56 1.87 11.09
C GLU A 93 -8.45 2.19 12.59
N ILE A 94 -8.35 1.17 13.45
CA ILE A 94 -8.10 1.36 14.89
C ILE A 94 -6.77 2.07 15.13
N LEU A 95 -5.70 1.70 14.41
CA LEU A 95 -4.39 2.33 14.50
C LEU A 95 -4.43 3.75 13.95
N SER A 96 -5.11 3.98 12.83
CA SER A 96 -5.31 5.29 12.23
C SER A 96 -6.03 6.24 13.19
N ALA A 97 -7.15 5.82 13.75
CA ALA A 97 -7.89 6.61 14.74
C ALA A 97 -7.04 6.90 15.98
N SER A 98 -6.27 5.93 16.47
CA SER A 98 -5.39 6.13 17.63
C SER A 98 -4.31 7.19 17.32
N ARG A 99 -3.66 7.12 16.15
CA ARG A 99 -2.65 8.12 15.74
C ARG A 99 -3.24 9.52 15.64
N SER A 100 -4.45 9.66 15.10
CA SER A 100 -5.11 10.96 14.99
C SER A 100 -5.42 11.62 16.35
N LEU A 101 -5.55 10.79 17.41
CA LEU A 101 -5.68 11.27 18.79
C LEU A 101 -4.33 11.67 19.42
N GLU A 102 -3.22 11.11 18.94
CA GLU A 102 -1.88 11.49 19.40
C GLU A 102 -1.42 12.80 18.77
N ALA A 103 -1.49 12.90 17.44
CA ALA A 103 -1.20 14.10 16.67
C ALA A 103 -1.82 14.00 15.26
N SER A 104 -2.11 15.14 14.64
CA SER A 104 -2.56 15.19 13.26
C SER A 104 -1.41 14.79 12.31
N VAL A 105 -1.47 13.58 11.77
CA VAL A 105 -0.48 13.09 10.79
C VAL A 105 -0.89 13.58 9.41
N ARG A 106 -0.06 14.45 8.81
CA ARG A 106 -0.25 15.00 7.46
C ARG A 106 0.54 14.17 6.46
N ILE A 107 -0.15 13.66 5.43
CA ILE A 107 0.41 12.78 4.39
C ILE A 107 0.30 13.48 3.04
N ALA A 108 1.43 13.91 2.50
CA ALA A 108 1.50 14.37 1.12
C ALA A 108 1.48 13.18 0.16
N TYR A 109 0.83 13.31 -0.98
CA TYR A 109 0.84 12.26 -1.97
C TYR A 109 0.74 12.82 -3.39
N PHE A 110 1.23 12.07 -4.38
CA PHE A 110 1.07 12.42 -5.78
C PHE A 110 -0.40 12.27 -6.18
N GLY A 111 -1.06 13.43 -6.32
CA GLY A 111 -2.48 13.57 -6.61
C GLY A 111 -2.86 13.41 -8.08
N PRO A 112 -4.08 13.78 -8.40
CA PRO A 112 -5.15 14.32 -7.54
C PRO A 112 -5.78 13.28 -6.60
N GLU A 113 -6.85 13.65 -5.89
CA GLU A 113 -7.66 12.70 -5.12
C GLU A 113 -8.18 11.56 -6.00
N ALA A 114 -8.47 10.40 -5.38
CA ALA A 114 -8.94 9.18 -6.06
C ALA A 114 -7.94 8.51 -7.01
N THR A 115 -6.67 8.94 -7.04
CA THR A 115 -5.60 8.21 -7.74
C THR A 115 -5.20 6.94 -6.97
N PHE A 116 -4.48 6.02 -7.63
CA PHE A 116 -3.91 4.84 -6.97
C PHE A 116 -2.88 5.21 -5.88
N THR A 117 -2.18 6.35 -6.02
CA THR A 117 -1.32 6.87 -4.95
C THR A 117 -2.13 7.28 -3.72
N HIS A 118 -3.30 7.92 -3.91
CA HIS A 118 -4.21 8.20 -2.81
C HIS A 118 -4.73 6.92 -2.14
N MET A 119 -5.08 5.90 -2.93
CA MET A 119 -5.48 4.59 -2.39
C MET A 119 -4.36 3.97 -1.56
N ALA A 120 -3.12 3.95 -2.06
CA ALA A 120 -1.96 3.43 -1.34
C ALA A 120 -1.70 4.21 -0.03
N ALA A 121 -1.87 5.54 -0.04
CA ALA A 121 -1.76 6.37 1.15
C ALA A 121 -2.84 6.03 2.19
N ARG A 122 -4.10 5.89 1.77
CA ARG A 122 -5.20 5.48 2.67
C ARG A 122 -5.03 4.05 3.18
N GLU A 123 -4.58 3.14 2.34
CA GLU A 123 -4.33 1.76 2.75
C GLU A 123 -3.19 1.66 3.78
N LYS A 124 -2.18 2.50 3.65
CA LYS A 124 -1.05 2.50 4.60
C LYS A 124 -1.38 3.22 5.90
N PHE A 125 -2.05 4.37 5.85
CA PHE A 125 -2.27 5.23 7.01
C PHE A 125 -3.69 5.16 7.60
N GLY A 126 -4.63 4.48 6.91
CA GLY A 126 -6.05 4.46 7.28
C GLY A 126 -6.75 5.79 7.00
N SER A 127 -8.04 5.87 7.35
CA SER A 127 -8.90 6.98 6.95
C SER A 127 -8.79 8.25 7.80
N SER A 128 -8.23 8.15 9.02
CA SER A 128 -8.18 9.28 9.98
C SER A 128 -6.97 10.21 9.79
N ALA A 129 -6.07 9.92 8.84
CA ALA A 129 -4.95 10.81 8.50
C ALA A 129 -5.43 11.99 7.64
N SER A 130 -4.67 13.10 7.66
CA SER A 130 -4.91 14.25 6.78
C SER A 130 -4.12 14.08 5.49
N PHE A 131 -4.80 13.93 4.36
CA PHE A 131 -4.20 13.68 3.05
C PHE A 131 -4.11 14.96 2.23
N ILE A 132 -2.92 15.25 1.65
CA ILE A 132 -2.62 16.46 0.88
C ILE A 132 -2.25 16.06 -0.54
N PRO A 133 -3.15 16.24 -1.52
CA PRO A 133 -2.84 15.97 -2.93
C PRO A 133 -1.90 17.04 -3.49
N LEU A 134 -0.84 16.62 -4.17
CA LEU A 134 0.12 17.50 -4.82
C LEU A 134 0.22 17.20 -6.31
N ALA A 135 0.54 18.21 -7.10
CA ALA A 135 0.50 18.14 -8.55
C ALA A 135 1.64 17.29 -9.15
N SER A 136 2.77 17.19 -8.46
CA SER A 136 3.95 16.47 -8.95
C SER A 136 4.66 15.69 -7.84
N ILE A 137 5.44 14.68 -8.25
CA ILE A 137 6.31 13.93 -7.32
C ILE A 137 7.33 14.86 -6.65
N PRO A 138 8.04 15.78 -7.36
CA PRO A 138 8.92 16.75 -6.69
C PRO A 138 8.23 17.55 -5.59
N ASP A 139 6.97 17.99 -5.79
CA ASP A 139 6.23 18.73 -4.76
C ASP A 139 6.01 17.90 -3.50
N VAL A 140 5.76 16.58 -3.64
CA VAL A 140 5.62 15.67 -2.49
C VAL A 140 6.93 15.61 -1.69
N PHE A 141 8.06 15.47 -2.37
CA PHE A 141 9.38 15.47 -1.71
C PHE A 141 9.65 16.82 -1.02
N GLN A 142 9.31 17.92 -1.66
CA GLN A 142 9.49 19.26 -1.10
C GLN A 142 8.61 19.47 0.15
N GLU A 143 7.34 19.04 0.11
CA GLU A 143 6.41 19.17 1.23
C GLU A 143 6.92 18.43 2.48
N VAL A 144 7.49 17.24 2.28
CA VAL A 144 8.11 16.44 3.36
C VAL A 144 9.41 17.06 3.84
N SER A 145 10.33 17.41 2.93
CA SER A 145 11.64 18.00 3.29
C SER A 145 11.50 19.31 4.08
N GLN A 146 10.42 20.06 3.84
CA GLN A 146 10.13 21.31 4.55
C GLN A 146 9.32 21.10 5.85
N GLY A 147 9.04 19.84 6.23
CA GLY A 147 8.31 19.52 7.45
C GLY A 147 6.82 19.93 7.43
N ARG A 148 6.27 20.33 6.27
CA ARG A 148 4.86 20.68 6.13
C ARG A 148 3.95 19.46 6.09
N ALA A 149 4.48 18.31 5.63
CA ALA A 149 3.89 16.99 5.82
C ALA A 149 4.90 16.10 6.56
N GLY A 150 4.40 15.23 7.46
CA GLY A 150 5.25 14.27 8.17
C GLY A 150 5.73 13.14 7.25
N TYR A 151 4.91 12.79 6.26
CA TYR A 151 5.20 11.72 5.30
C TYR A 151 4.73 12.08 3.91
N GLY A 152 5.37 11.43 2.91
CA GLY A 152 4.96 11.49 1.52
C GLY A 152 4.72 10.09 0.95
N VAL A 153 3.75 9.93 0.06
CA VAL A 153 3.52 8.67 -0.66
C VAL A 153 3.71 8.93 -2.15
N VAL A 154 4.62 8.15 -2.76
CA VAL A 154 4.98 8.27 -4.17
C VAL A 154 5.09 6.89 -4.83
N PRO A 155 4.70 6.73 -6.10
CA PRO A 155 4.94 5.48 -6.84
C PRO A 155 6.41 5.33 -7.16
N ILE A 156 6.95 4.09 -7.08
CA ILE A 156 8.34 3.79 -7.44
C ILE A 156 8.44 2.84 -8.63
N GLU A 157 7.47 1.95 -8.78
CA GLU A 157 7.51 0.89 -9.76
C GLU A 157 6.12 0.33 -10.03
N ASN A 158 5.83 0.04 -11.28
CA ASN A 158 4.64 -0.69 -11.70
C ASN A 158 5.06 -1.95 -12.47
N SER A 159 4.43 -3.08 -12.22
CA SER A 159 4.82 -4.37 -12.84
C SER A 159 4.66 -4.39 -14.36
N THR A 160 3.85 -3.51 -14.92
CA THR A 160 3.57 -3.42 -16.37
C THR A 160 4.39 -2.31 -17.05
N GLU A 161 4.53 -1.16 -16.38
CA GLU A 161 5.12 0.06 -16.93
C GLU A 161 6.60 0.24 -16.55
N GLY A 162 7.05 -0.52 -15.55
CA GLY A 162 8.41 -0.41 -15.03
C GLY A 162 8.59 0.71 -14.00
N VAL A 163 9.77 1.27 -13.96
CA VAL A 163 10.22 2.17 -12.88
C VAL A 163 9.76 3.60 -13.09
N VAL A 164 9.30 4.27 -12.02
CA VAL A 164 8.95 5.69 -12.01
C VAL A 164 10.22 6.53 -11.84
N THR A 165 10.75 6.99 -12.96
CA THR A 165 12.05 7.67 -13.03
C THR A 165 12.15 8.95 -12.20
N HIS A 166 11.06 9.73 -12.12
CA HIS A 166 11.01 10.96 -11.31
C HIS A 166 11.21 10.68 -9.82
N THR A 167 10.66 9.59 -9.32
CA THR A 167 10.84 9.19 -7.90
C THR A 167 12.31 8.85 -7.61
N LEU A 168 12.96 8.10 -8.52
CA LEU A 168 14.38 7.78 -8.36
C LEU A 168 15.26 9.03 -8.37
N ASP A 169 14.99 9.99 -9.27
CA ASP A 169 15.73 11.25 -9.33
C ASP A 169 15.62 12.01 -8.00
N MET A 170 14.40 12.16 -7.48
CA MET A 170 14.16 12.87 -6.23
C MET A 170 14.80 12.18 -5.01
N LEU A 171 14.86 10.84 -4.98
CA LEU A 171 15.55 10.10 -3.92
C LEU A 171 17.07 10.38 -3.88
N VAL A 172 17.67 10.72 -5.00
CA VAL A 172 19.09 11.12 -5.05
C VAL A 172 19.27 12.52 -4.49
N GLU A 173 18.40 13.46 -4.88
CA GLU A 173 18.54 14.89 -4.64
C GLU A 173 18.04 15.33 -3.25
N ALA A 174 16.89 14.80 -2.81
CA ALA A 174 16.23 15.25 -1.59
C ALA A 174 16.82 14.61 -0.32
N ASP A 175 16.84 15.38 0.75
CA ASP A 175 17.23 14.89 2.08
C ASP A 175 16.02 14.32 2.84
N VAL A 176 15.47 13.23 2.29
CA VAL A 176 14.40 12.43 2.90
C VAL A 176 14.79 10.96 2.85
N ARG A 177 14.14 10.14 3.67
CA ARG A 177 14.37 8.69 3.74
C ARG A 177 13.14 7.91 3.37
N ILE A 178 13.35 6.70 2.88
CA ILE A 178 12.27 5.71 2.73
C ILE A 178 12.00 5.12 4.12
N CYS A 179 10.78 5.31 4.62
CA CYS A 179 10.34 4.85 5.94
C CYS A 179 9.52 3.55 5.88
N ALA A 180 8.83 3.33 4.75
CA ALA A 180 8.02 2.15 4.51
C ALA A 180 7.77 1.97 3.00
N GLU A 181 7.23 0.81 2.65
CA GLU A 181 6.69 0.54 1.32
C GLU A 181 5.25 0.04 1.42
N ALA A 182 4.51 0.18 0.32
CA ALA A 182 3.20 -0.41 0.13
C ALA A 182 3.11 -0.96 -1.30
N SER A 183 2.44 -2.09 -1.48
CA SER A 183 2.14 -2.65 -2.80
C SER A 183 0.63 -2.72 -2.96
N LEU A 184 0.13 -2.22 -4.09
CA LEU A 184 -1.29 -2.17 -4.40
C LEU A 184 -1.54 -2.93 -5.70
N GLU A 185 -2.45 -3.89 -5.66
CA GLU A 185 -3.01 -4.47 -6.88
C GLU A 185 -3.90 -3.44 -7.57
N ILE A 186 -3.64 -3.20 -8.85
CA ILE A 186 -4.32 -2.18 -9.62
C ILE A 186 -5.52 -2.81 -10.32
N HIS A 187 -6.70 -2.52 -9.82
CA HIS A 187 -7.95 -2.90 -10.44
C HIS A 187 -8.64 -1.68 -11.05
N LEU A 188 -9.11 -1.85 -12.28
CA LEU A 188 -9.80 -0.82 -13.04
C LEU A 188 -11.29 -1.12 -13.13
N TYR A 189 -12.10 -0.09 -12.90
CA TYR A 189 -13.56 -0.16 -12.89
C TYR A 189 -14.10 0.75 -13.98
N LEU A 190 -15.12 0.27 -14.69
CA LEU A 190 -15.96 1.15 -15.49
C LEU A 190 -17.01 1.77 -14.58
N LEU A 191 -16.96 3.07 -14.42
CA LEU A 191 -17.78 3.84 -13.49
C LEU A 191 -18.64 4.86 -14.24
N SER A 192 -19.92 4.99 -13.89
CA SER A 192 -20.80 6.04 -14.41
C SER A 192 -21.78 6.51 -13.33
N ARG A 193 -22.53 7.59 -13.59
CA ARG A 193 -23.55 8.08 -12.63
C ARG A 193 -24.68 7.08 -12.42
N SER A 194 -25.14 6.42 -13.47
CA SER A 194 -26.28 5.50 -13.42
C SER A 194 -25.93 4.05 -13.10
N GLY A 195 -24.68 3.63 -13.32
CA GLY A 195 -24.24 2.25 -13.24
C GLY A 195 -24.78 1.35 -14.37
N ARG A 196 -25.40 1.92 -15.42
CA ARG A 196 -26.01 1.16 -16.52
C ARG A 196 -25.24 1.35 -17.82
N ALA A 197 -24.82 0.25 -18.43
CA ALA A 197 -24.09 0.26 -19.70
C ALA A 197 -24.85 0.93 -20.84
N ALA A 198 -26.19 0.82 -20.85
CA ALA A 198 -27.04 1.39 -21.89
C ALA A 198 -27.07 2.92 -21.95
N ASP A 199 -26.70 3.59 -20.85
CA ASP A 199 -26.68 5.06 -20.77
C ASP A 199 -25.35 5.65 -21.26
N ILE A 200 -24.33 4.81 -21.48
CA ILE A 200 -22.98 5.25 -21.79
C ILE A 200 -22.87 5.58 -23.30
N GLN A 201 -22.48 6.80 -23.62
CA GLN A 201 -22.21 7.26 -24.98
C GLN A 201 -20.72 7.51 -25.22
N ARG A 202 -19.94 7.76 -24.17
CA ARG A 202 -18.49 7.99 -24.24
C ARG A 202 -17.81 7.35 -23.04
N ILE A 203 -16.56 6.93 -23.23
CA ILE A 203 -15.68 6.45 -22.16
C ILE A 203 -14.45 7.35 -22.11
N VAL A 204 -14.02 7.72 -20.90
CA VAL A 204 -12.85 8.58 -20.68
C VAL A 204 -11.92 7.97 -19.65
N SER A 205 -10.62 8.07 -19.86
CA SER A 205 -9.60 7.78 -18.82
C SER A 205 -8.22 8.29 -19.21
N HIS A 206 -7.25 8.06 -18.34
CA HIS A 206 -5.85 8.23 -18.66
C HIS A 206 -5.43 7.22 -19.74
N PRO A 207 -4.58 7.62 -20.72
CA PRO A 207 -4.17 6.74 -21.84
C PRO A 207 -3.67 5.36 -21.38
N GLN A 208 -2.90 5.33 -20.31
CA GLN A 208 -2.38 4.10 -19.74
C GLN A 208 -3.48 3.15 -19.24
N ALA A 209 -4.50 3.66 -18.52
CA ALA A 209 -5.62 2.85 -18.05
C ALA A 209 -6.48 2.34 -19.23
N LEU A 210 -6.66 3.16 -20.26
CA LEU A 210 -7.33 2.74 -21.49
C LEU A 210 -6.56 1.62 -22.21
N ALA A 211 -5.23 1.72 -22.26
CA ALA A 211 -4.37 0.69 -22.86
C ALA A 211 -4.47 -0.64 -22.10
N GLN A 212 -4.56 -0.60 -20.77
CA GLN A 212 -4.71 -1.77 -19.90
C GLN A 212 -6.09 -2.46 -20.03
N CYS A 213 -7.10 -1.75 -20.50
CA CYS A 213 -8.47 -2.27 -20.71
C CYS A 213 -8.84 -2.43 -22.18
N ARG A 214 -7.87 -2.32 -23.09
CA ARG A 214 -8.13 -2.18 -24.54
C ARG A 214 -8.95 -3.33 -25.12
N ARG A 215 -8.63 -4.57 -24.81
CA ARG A 215 -9.35 -5.75 -25.34
C ARG A 215 -10.73 -5.85 -24.72
N TRP A 216 -10.84 -5.61 -23.43
CA TRP A 216 -12.12 -5.62 -22.74
C TRP A 216 -13.08 -4.56 -23.33
N LEU A 217 -12.61 -3.33 -23.50
CA LEU A 217 -13.39 -2.23 -24.09
C LEU A 217 -13.82 -2.53 -25.53
N ALA A 218 -12.92 -3.07 -26.36
CA ALA A 218 -13.23 -3.43 -27.74
C ALA A 218 -14.32 -4.52 -27.85
N ASN A 219 -14.35 -5.45 -26.89
CA ASN A 219 -15.34 -6.54 -26.90
C ASN A 219 -16.72 -6.12 -26.39
N HIS A 220 -16.77 -5.22 -25.39
CA HIS A 220 -18.03 -4.84 -24.74
C HIS A 220 -18.62 -3.52 -25.27
N PHE A 221 -17.77 -2.64 -25.82
CA PHE A 221 -18.13 -1.33 -26.33
C PHE A 221 -17.47 -1.03 -27.70
N PRO A 222 -17.66 -1.86 -28.73
CA PRO A 222 -16.88 -1.81 -29.98
C PRO A 222 -17.03 -0.49 -30.78
N ASN A 223 -18.11 0.23 -30.60
CA ASN A 223 -18.42 1.47 -31.36
C ASN A 223 -18.46 2.72 -30.47
N ILE A 224 -18.02 2.61 -29.21
CA ILE A 224 -18.07 3.75 -28.30
C ILE A 224 -16.89 4.70 -28.55
N ARG A 225 -17.14 5.98 -28.40
CA ARG A 225 -16.07 6.98 -28.42
C ARG A 225 -15.27 6.91 -27.12
N VAL A 226 -13.94 6.83 -27.23
CA VAL A 226 -13.01 6.83 -26.12
C VAL A 226 -12.20 8.12 -26.15
N ASP A 227 -12.25 8.90 -25.07
CA ASP A 227 -11.53 10.16 -24.90
C ASP A 227 -10.44 10.02 -23.83
N GLU A 228 -9.38 10.86 -23.90
CA GLU A 228 -8.28 10.87 -22.94
C GLU A 228 -8.46 11.95 -21.87
N ALA A 229 -7.97 11.67 -20.67
CA ALA A 229 -7.89 12.59 -19.55
C ALA A 229 -6.49 12.56 -18.92
N ALA A 230 -6.10 13.62 -18.22
CA ALA A 230 -4.78 13.71 -17.58
C ALA A 230 -4.57 12.70 -16.44
N SER A 231 -5.67 12.16 -15.86
CA SER A 231 -5.62 11.10 -14.86
C SER A 231 -6.93 10.30 -14.84
N THR A 232 -6.89 9.07 -14.28
CA THR A 232 -8.09 8.28 -14.01
C THR A 232 -9.05 9.00 -13.05
N ALA A 233 -8.53 9.76 -12.11
CA ALA A 233 -9.30 10.56 -11.17
C ALA A 233 -10.03 11.72 -11.88
N GLN A 234 -9.36 12.44 -12.79
CA GLN A 234 -10.01 13.47 -13.61
C GLN A 234 -11.12 12.89 -14.47
N ALA A 235 -10.89 11.71 -15.06
CA ALA A 235 -11.92 11.01 -15.81
C ALA A 235 -13.17 10.73 -14.96
N ALA A 236 -12.97 10.28 -13.72
CA ALA A 236 -14.05 10.05 -12.77
C ALA A 236 -14.79 11.34 -12.38
N GLN A 237 -14.09 12.46 -12.20
CA GLN A 237 -14.70 13.77 -11.96
C GLN A 237 -15.60 14.20 -13.13
N LEU A 238 -15.13 14.02 -14.38
CA LEU A 238 -15.92 14.30 -15.57
C LEU A 238 -17.18 13.41 -15.64
N ALA A 239 -17.04 12.10 -15.38
CA ALA A 239 -18.18 11.18 -15.37
C ALA A 239 -19.18 11.49 -14.26
N ALA A 240 -18.77 12.09 -13.15
CA ALA A 240 -19.67 12.53 -12.08
C ALA A 240 -20.58 13.69 -12.51
N THR A 241 -20.18 14.48 -13.49
CA THR A 241 -20.95 15.65 -13.98
C THR A 241 -21.75 15.36 -15.26
N ASP A 242 -21.33 14.40 -16.06
CA ASP A 242 -21.97 14.03 -17.33
C ASP A 242 -22.65 12.64 -17.23
N PRO A 243 -24.00 12.56 -17.33
CA PRO A 243 -24.73 11.30 -17.21
C PRO A 243 -24.46 10.28 -18.34
N ASN A 244 -23.95 10.75 -19.48
CA ASN A 244 -23.66 9.93 -20.67
C ASN A 244 -22.19 9.48 -20.73
N LEU A 245 -21.38 9.88 -19.74
CA LEU A 245 -19.96 9.60 -19.68
C LEU A 245 -19.66 8.49 -18.66
N ALA A 246 -18.85 7.53 -19.05
CA ALA A 246 -18.26 6.59 -18.13
C ALA A 246 -16.74 6.81 -18.02
N ALA A 247 -16.21 6.58 -16.84
CA ALA A 247 -14.77 6.64 -16.58
C ALA A 247 -14.20 5.26 -16.30
N VAL A 248 -13.00 4.99 -16.82
CA VAL A 248 -12.17 3.89 -16.32
C VAL A 248 -11.32 4.45 -15.19
N ALA A 249 -11.57 3.99 -13.95
CA ALA A 249 -10.94 4.56 -12.76
C ALA A 249 -10.80 3.55 -11.61
N SER A 250 -10.24 3.98 -10.48
CA SER A 250 -10.08 3.19 -9.27
C SER A 250 -11.40 3.03 -8.50
N SER A 251 -11.46 2.03 -7.60
CA SER A 251 -12.60 1.87 -6.69
C SER A 251 -12.81 3.06 -5.76
N LEU A 252 -11.74 3.76 -5.37
CA LEU A 252 -11.81 4.96 -4.53
C LEU A 252 -12.52 6.11 -5.25
N ALA A 253 -12.40 6.20 -6.58
CA ALA A 253 -13.10 7.22 -7.37
C ALA A 253 -14.63 7.04 -7.31
N LYS A 254 -15.12 5.80 -7.24
CA LYS A 254 -16.54 5.51 -7.00
C LYS A 254 -17.02 6.14 -5.68
N GLU A 255 -16.25 5.94 -4.61
CA GLU A 255 -16.59 6.41 -3.27
C GLU A 255 -16.60 7.94 -3.21
N LEU A 256 -15.51 8.58 -3.68
CA LEU A 256 -15.32 10.03 -3.55
C LEU A 256 -16.22 10.86 -4.49
N TYR A 257 -16.54 10.35 -5.67
CA TYR A 257 -17.34 11.09 -6.66
C TYR A 257 -18.79 10.58 -6.79
N GLY A 258 -19.20 9.64 -5.93
CA GLY A 258 -20.60 9.13 -5.92
C GLY A 258 -20.99 8.37 -7.17
N LEU A 259 -20.03 7.76 -7.88
CA LEU A 259 -20.27 6.99 -9.08
C LEU A 259 -20.75 5.57 -8.78
N GLN A 260 -21.45 4.96 -9.74
CA GLN A 260 -21.88 3.57 -9.68
C GLN A 260 -20.98 2.70 -10.55
N VAL A 261 -20.78 1.45 -10.12
CA VAL A 261 -20.02 0.47 -10.89
C VAL A 261 -20.89 -0.08 -12.02
N VAL A 262 -20.43 0.08 -13.25
CA VAL A 262 -20.98 -0.60 -14.42
C VAL A 262 -20.38 -1.99 -14.53
N GLU A 263 -19.03 -2.07 -14.43
CA GLU A 263 -18.30 -3.34 -14.44
C GLU A 263 -17.02 -3.19 -13.62
N ALA A 264 -16.58 -4.27 -12.99
CA ALA A 264 -15.41 -4.30 -12.12
C ALA A 264 -14.28 -5.15 -12.73
N ASN A 265 -13.03 -4.79 -12.44
CA ASN A 265 -11.85 -5.55 -12.85
C ASN A 265 -11.79 -5.74 -14.37
N ILE A 266 -11.88 -4.61 -15.09
CA ILE A 266 -11.95 -4.59 -16.57
C ILE A 266 -10.56 -4.58 -17.23
N GLU A 267 -9.50 -4.62 -16.45
CA GLU A 267 -8.13 -4.72 -16.94
C GLU A 267 -7.90 -6.04 -17.70
N ASP A 268 -7.17 -5.98 -18.82
CA ASP A 268 -6.87 -7.16 -19.66
C ASP A 268 -5.90 -8.16 -18.98
N HIS A 269 -5.16 -7.73 -17.96
CA HIS A 269 -4.20 -8.51 -17.20
C HIS A 269 -4.36 -8.23 -15.70
N SER A 270 -4.67 -9.26 -14.92
CA SER A 270 -4.94 -9.16 -13.48
C SER A 270 -3.70 -8.98 -12.59
N ASN A 271 -2.49 -9.16 -13.13
CA ASN A 271 -1.24 -9.11 -12.35
C ASN A 271 -0.56 -7.73 -12.41
N ASN A 272 -1.36 -6.66 -12.35
CA ASN A 272 -0.85 -5.30 -12.34
C ASN A 272 -0.67 -4.84 -10.89
N ILE A 273 0.58 -4.76 -10.43
CA ILE A 273 0.93 -4.32 -9.07
C ILE A 273 1.76 -3.05 -9.18
N THR A 274 1.39 -2.04 -8.41
CA THR A 274 2.20 -0.82 -8.22
C THR A 274 2.78 -0.82 -6.82
N ARG A 275 4.09 -0.64 -6.74
CA ARG A 275 4.82 -0.43 -5.50
C ARG A 275 4.95 1.07 -5.23
N PHE A 276 4.65 1.47 -3.99
CA PHE A 276 4.74 2.84 -3.51
C PHE A 276 5.73 2.91 -2.37
N LEU A 277 6.40 4.04 -2.25
CA LEU A 277 7.28 4.35 -1.12
C LEU A 277 6.60 5.38 -0.22
N VAL A 278 6.78 5.17 1.07
CA VAL A 278 6.52 6.19 2.09
C VAL A 278 7.84 6.86 2.42
N ILE A 279 7.93 8.15 2.14
CA ILE A 279 9.10 8.98 2.46
C ILE A 279 8.84 9.84 3.69
N GLY A 280 9.88 10.11 4.46
CA GLY A 280 9.83 10.90 5.69
C GLY A 280 11.23 11.25 6.18
N ASP A 281 11.36 11.82 7.36
CA ASP A 281 12.64 12.16 7.97
C ASP A 281 13.19 11.00 8.85
N GLN A 282 12.32 10.13 9.34
CA GLN A 282 12.68 9.08 10.28
C GLN A 282 13.38 7.88 9.64
N GLN A 283 14.19 7.19 10.45
CA GLN A 283 14.70 5.86 10.14
C GLN A 283 14.01 4.83 11.05
N PRO A 284 13.17 3.95 10.52
CA PRO A 284 12.53 2.88 11.29
C PRO A 284 13.53 1.99 11.99
N ARG A 285 13.17 1.46 13.17
CA ARG A 285 13.96 0.44 13.86
C ARG A 285 13.83 -0.91 13.17
N PRO A 286 14.79 -1.84 13.34
CA PRO A 286 14.70 -3.20 12.80
C PRO A 286 13.40 -3.89 13.20
N SER A 287 12.74 -4.55 12.23
CA SER A 287 11.52 -5.34 12.42
C SER A 287 11.76 -6.85 12.35
N GLY A 288 12.95 -7.26 11.88
CA GLY A 288 13.32 -8.65 11.65
C GLY A 288 13.02 -9.16 10.23
N ASP A 289 12.28 -8.40 9.45
CA ASP A 289 12.03 -8.63 8.03
C ASP A 289 12.02 -7.27 7.34
N ASP A 290 13.23 -6.80 7.00
CA ASP A 290 13.51 -5.44 6.58
C ASP A 290 14.18 -5.41 5.21
N LYS A 291 14.10 -4.26 4.58
CA LYS A 291 14.75 -3.91 3.33
C LYS A 291 15.57 -2.65 3.51
N THR A 292 16.76 -2.63 2.92
CA THR A 292 17.60 -1.42 2.84
C THR A 292 17.74 -1.03 1.37
N SER A 293 17.33 0.20 1.03
CA SER A 293 17.51 0.75 -0.30
C SER A 293 18.73 1.67 -0.32
N ILE A 294 19.59 1.51 -1.32
CA ILE A 294 20.77 2.33 -1.54
C ILE A 294 20.84 2.84 -2.98
N VAL A 295 21.50 3.97 -3.17
CA VAL A 295 21.92 4.44 -4.49
C VAL A 295 23.42 4.74 -4.46
N PHE A 296 24.13 4.39 -5.52
CA PHE A 296 25.55 4.66 -5.64
C PHE A 296 25.96 4.82 -7.11
N SER A 297 27.15 5.41 -7.33
CA SER A 297 27.81 5.44 -8.63
C SER A 297 29.19 4.84 -8.54
N VAL A 298 29.65 4.25 -9.65
CA VAL A 298 30.97 3.67 -9.79
C VAL A 298 31.62 4.17 -11.08
N LYS A 299 32.94 4.16 -11.13
CA LYS A 299 33.68 4.46 -12.36
C LYS A 299 33.43 3.33 -13.36
N ASP A 300 33.15 3.71 -14.61
CA ASP A 300 32.99 2.73 -15.69
C ASP A 300 34.33 2.04 -16.01
N GLU A 301 34.40 0.74 -15.80
CA GLU A 301 35.56 -0.09 -16.09
C GLU A 301 35.15 -1.56 -16.23
N VAL A 302 35.98 -2.32 -16.94
CA VAL A 302 35.73 -3.75 -17.17
C VAL A 302 35.60 -4.51 -15.86
N GLY A 303 34.49 -5.26 -15.69
CA GLY A 303 34.22 -6.08 -14.51
C GLY A 303 33.63 -5.30 -13.32
N ILE A 304 33.30 -4.01 -13.44
CA ILE A 304 32.78 -3.21 -12.32
C ILE A 304 31.46 -3.75 -11.76
N LEU A 305 30.55 -4.24 -12.62
CA LEU A 305 29.29 -4.86 -12.21
C LEU A 305 29.53 -6.06 -11.28
N HIS A 306 30.47 -6.92 -11.62
CA HIS A 306 30.83 -8.06 -10.78
C HIS A 306 31.39 -7.58 -9.42
N ARG A 307 32.31 -6.60 -9.43
CA ARG A 307 32.95 -6.12 -8.20
C ARG A 307 31.98 -5.42 -7.26
N MET A 308 31.02 -4.65 -7.79
CA MET A 308 30.04 -3.98 -6.95
C MET A 308 29.00 -4.92 -6.31
N LEU A 309 28.74 -6.11 -6.93
CA LEU A 309 27.80 -7.09 -6.40
C LEU A 309 28.49 -8.12 -5.46
N GLU A 310 29.82 -8.30 -5.59
CA GLU A 310 30.59 -9.26 -4.79
C GLU A 310 30.45 -9.06 -3.26
N PRO A 311 30.42 -7.82 -2.69
CA PRO A 311 30.22 -7.61 -1.27
C PRO A 311 28.94 -8.21 -0.73
N PHE A 312 27.86 -8.15 -1.49
CA PHE A 312 26.55 -8.67 -1.11
C PHE A 312 26.55 -10.21 -1.12
N ALA A 313 27.05 -10.81 -2.19
CA ALA A 313 27.18 -12.26 -2.30
C ALA A 313 28.02 -12.86 -1.17
N LYS A 314 29.20 -12.27 -0.87
CA LYS A 314 30.10 -12.69 0.22
C LYS A 314 29.48 -12.58 1.61
N ASN A 315 28.53 -11.65 1.82
CA ASN A 315 27.83 -11.49 3.08
C ASN A 315 26.44 -12.17 3.09
N ARG A 316 26.10 -12.99 2.09
CA ARG A 316 24.82 -13.70 1.96
C ARG A 316 23.62 -12.76 2.05
N ILE A 317 23.71 -11.63 1.37
CA ILE A 317 22.65 -10.63 1.26
C ILE A 317 21.95 -10.84 -0.08
N ASN A 318 20.64 -11.09 -0.05
CA ASN A 318 19.83 -11.13 -1.25
C ASN A 318 19.54 -9.71 -1.74
N LEU A 319 19.48 -9.54 -3.06
CA LEU A 319 19.12 -8.30 -3.73
C LEU A 319 17.75 -8.51 -4.38
N SER A 320 16.75 -7.79 -3.91
CA SER A 320 15.38 -7.88 -4.44
C SER A 320 15.14 -6.92 -5.62
N LYS A 321 16.03 -5.93 -5.81
CA LYS A 321 15.99 -4.98 -6.94
C LYS A 321 17.38 -4.52 -7.32
N ILE A 322 17.58 -4.35 -8.63
CA ILE A 322 18.70 -3.61 -9.22
C ILE A 322 18.16 -2.77 -10.39
N GLU A 323 18.46 -1.48 -10.38
CA GLU A 323 18.10 -0.57 -11.43
C GLU A 323 19.31 0.31 -11.75
N SER A 324 19.61 0.51 -13.04
CA SER A 324 20.69 1.39 -13.47
C SER A 324 20.15 2.57 -14.25
N ARG A 325 20.67 3.77 -13.99
CA ARG A 325 20.27 4.99 -14.67
C ARG A 325 21.47 5.84 -15.05
N PRO A 326 21.48 6.41 -16.26
CA PRO A 326 22.52 7.37 -16.64
C PRO A 326 22.41 8.63 -15.76
N LEU A 327 23.55 9.19 -15.36
CA LEU A 327 23.61 10.45 -14.63
C LEU A 327 23.36 11.62 -15.61
N LYS A 328 22.35 12.46 -15.33
CA LYS A 328 21.87 13.52 -16.25
C LYS A 328 22.95 14.51 -16.68
N HIS A 329 23.96 14.77 -15.84
CA HIS A 329 24.96 15.83 -16.08
C HIS A 329 26.36 15.31 -16.39
N LYS A 330 26.56 13.98 -16.45
CA LYS A 330 27.83 13.35 -16.75
C LYS A 330 27.63 12.17 -17.70
N PRO A 331 27.99 12.34 -18.99
CA PRO A 331 27.93 11.27 -19.98
C PRO A 331 28.70 10.03 -19.46
N TRP A 332 28.11 8.84 -19.63
CA TRP A 332 28.74 7.56 -19.32
C TRP A 332 28.95 7.25 -17.83
N GLU A 333 28.45 8.07 -16.88
CA GLU A 333 28.34 7.71 -15.48
C GLU A 333 26.92 7.19 -15.19
N TYR A 334 26.84 6.10 -14.39
CA TYR A 334 25.58 5.45 -14.04
C TYR A 334 25.34 5.50 -12.53
N LEU A 335 24.09 5.75 -12.15
CA LEU A 335 23.58 5.51 -10.82
C LEU A 335 22.98 4.11 -10.76
N PHE A 336 23.32 3.38 -9.71
CA PHE A 336 22.76 2.06 -9.42
C PHE A 336 21.92 2.14 -8.16
N PHE A 337 20.66 1.73 -8.26
CA PHE A 337 19.74 1.61 -7.14
C PHE A 337 19.62 0.12 -6.80
N LEU A 338 19.83 -0.24 -5.55
CA LEU A 338 19.69 -1.59 -5.04
C LEU A 338 18.75 -1.63 -3.85
N ASP A 339 17.90 -2.67 -3.81
CA ASP A 339 17.16 -3.05 -2.61
C ASP A 339 17.79 -4.32 -2.02
N LEU A 340 18.25 -4.24 -0.77
CA LEU A 340 18.94 -5.28 -0.02
C LEU A 340 17.97 -5.87 1.01
N GLU A 341 17.91 -7.20 1.15
CA GLU A 341 17.19 -7.84 2.24
C GLU A 341 18.00 -7.75 3.54
N GLY A 342 17.46 -7.05 4.52
CA GLY A 342 18.02 -6.80 5.82
C GLY A 342 18.07 -5.32 6.19
N HIS A 343 18.23 -5.04 7.49
CA HIS A 343 18.29 -3.69 8.03
C HIS A 343 19.72 -3.15 8.05
N ILE A 344 19.90 -1.84 7.87
CA ILE A 344 21.22 -1.17 7.87
C ILE A 344 22.01 -1.40 9.17
N GLU A 345 21.33 -1.62 10.29
CA GLU A 345 21.96 -1.90 11.57
C GLU A 345 22.52 -3.34 11.68
N GLU A 346 22.17 -4.23 10.75
CA GLU A 346 22.73 -5.58 10.75
C GLU A 346 24.21 -5.58 10.37
N PRO A 347 25.08 -6.27 11.14
CA PRO A 347 26.53 -6.29 10.87
C PRO A 347 26.89 -6.79 9.47
N ARG A 348 26.07 -7.69 8.87
CA ARG A 348 26.30 -8.19 7.50
C ARG A 348 26.07 -7.09 6.45
N ILE A 349 25.02 -6.27 6.62
CA ILE A 349 24.69 -5.15 5.72
C ILE A 349 25.77 -4.07 5.84
N GLN A 350 26.14 -3.68 7.06
CA GLN A 350 27.19 -2.68 7.30
C GLN A 350 28.53 -3.09 6.68
N ARG A 351 28.93 -4.37 6.81
CA ARG A 351 30.18 -4.87 6.19
C ARG A 351 30.13 -4.80 4.67
N ALA A 352 28.98 -5.14 4.06
CA ALA A 352 28.84 -5.08 2.62
C ALA A 352 28.91 -3.64 2.10
N ILE A 353 28.18 -2.71 2.74
CA ILE A 353 28.19 -1.29 2.39
C ILE A 353 29.58 -0.69 2.54
N LYS A 354 30.29 -0.92 3.64
CA LYS A 354 31.68 -0.45 3.84
C LYS A 354 32.65 -0.97 2.78
N LYS A 355 32.41 -2.14 2.20
CA LYS A 355 33.23 -2.65 1.09
C LYS A 355 32.85 -1.97 -0.22
N LEU A 356 31.55 -1.74 -0.45
CA LEU A 356 31.05 -1.03 -1.62
C LEU A 356 31.55 0.41 -1.67
N GLU A 357 31.56 1.13 -0.53
CA GLU A 357 32.08 2.49 -0.38
C GLU A 357 33.49 2.68 -0.93
N LYS A 358 34.35 1.64 -0.81
CA LYS A 358 35.74 1.72 -1.30
C LYS A 358 35.90 1.75 -2.82
N ILE A 359 34.85 1.37 -3.55
CA ILE A 359 34.84 1.31 -5.00
C ILE A 359 33.85 2.33 -5.64
N CYS A 360 33.03 2.96 -4.80
CA CYS A 360 32.06 3.95 -5.25
C CYS A 360 32.67 5.35 -5.38
N LEU A 361 32.17 6.13 -6.34
CA LEU A 361 32.38 7.56 -6.41
C LEU A 361 31.41 8.32 -5.50
N PHE A 362 30.22 7.75 -5.31
CA PHE A 362 29.14 8.28 -4.49
C PHE A 362 28.32 7.11 -3.96
N ILE A 363 27.82 7.19 -2.72
CA ILE A 363 26.86 6.26 -2.14
C ILE A 363 25.95 7.00 -1.16
N LYS A 364 24.67 6.67 -1.20
CA LYS A 364 23.65 7.19 -0.28
C LYS A 364 22.73 6.03 0.14
N VAL A 365 22.51 5.88 1.44
CA VAL A 365 21.47 5.01 1.98
C VAL A 365 20.15 5.78 1.91
N LEU A 366 19.21 5.29 1.12
CA LEU A 366 17.91 5.92 0.89
C LEU A 366 16.94 5.63 2.03
N GLY A 367 17.11 4.51 2.72
CA GLY A 367 16.31 4.12 3.88
C GLY A 367 16.47 2.65 4.21
N SER A 368 16.13 2.32 5.46
CA SER A 368 16.00 0.95 5.95
C SER A 368 14.64 0.84 6.63
N TYR A 369 13.80 -0.09 6.16
CA TYR A 369 12.39 -0.10 6.51
C TYR A 369 11.82 -1.53 6.47
N PRO A 370 10.72 -1.79 7.20
CA PRO A 370 10.04 -3.08 7.16
C PRO A 370 9.57 -3.41 5.74
N CYS A 371 9.80 -4.65 5.27
CA CYS A 371 9.21 -5.14 4.03
C CYS A 371 7.69 -4.96 4.07
N GLY A 372 7.10 -4.53 2.95
CA GLY A 372 5.67 -4.35 2.81
C GLY A 372 4.89 -5.64 3.12
N VAL A 373 3.75 -5.49 3.75
CA VAL A 373 2.79 -6.58 4.04
C VAL A 373 1.78 -6.60 2.92
#